data_6a72e70b1578dbb31ac29e1e0c8925e4
#
_entry.id   6a72e70b1578dbb31ac29e1e0c8925e4
#
_cell.length_a   1.000
_cell.length_b   1.000
_cell.length_c   1.000
_cell.angle_alpha   90.00
_cell.angle_beta   90.00
_cell.angle_gamma   90.00
#
_symmetry.space_group_name_H-M   'P 1'
#
loop_
_entity.id
_entity.type
_entity.pdbx_description
1 polymer ?
#
loop_
_entity_poly.entity_id
_entity_poly.type
_entity_poly.pdbx_seq_one_letter_code
_entity_poly.pdbx_strand_id
1 'polypeptide(L)'
;MEVYVERPNPDNDLGGLCECFVSRADGAQTVAAMHVHRYFELLYCLSGRYELRAERRVFALDSGGAALIHPMEPHQTRSLDAGENSYLVLKFMPESLYSASHPHYELKYILPYMHFGGRRCDVYPAAALSDSGLSALLQSIYDERRRADYGYEMALRAYVSQVLLWFIRAWNRSRDAAEMDERALVRLQRALDYIDEHLDEPLRAADVASALGMGLSTFSRFFTSAAGMSLPAYVRDRRLSRAAALLADEERSITDVALETGFSTASYLILCFRRQYGMTPRAFRRLYAPPKPARTVGSQ
;
A
#
# COMPACT_ATOMS: atom_id res chain seq x y z
N MET A 1 -26.47 3.07 6.36
CA MET A 1 -25.33 2.97 7.29
C MET A 1 -24.24 3.84 6.71
N GLU A 2 -23.81 4.84 7.45
CA GLU A 2 -22.81 5.82 6.99
C GLU A 2 -21.43 5.15 7.04
N VAL A 3 -20.69 5.21 5.93
CA VAL A 3 -19.33 4.68 5.81
C VAL A 3 -18.38 5.86 5.92
N TYR A 4 -17.52 5.88 6.93
CA TYR A 4 -16.52 6.93 7.06
C TYR A 4 -15.20 6.54 6.40
N VAL A 5 -14.40 7.53 6.03
CA VAL A 5 -13.06 7.32 5.45
C VAL A 5 -12.02 7.52 6.56
N GLU A 6 -11.38 6.43 6.95
CA GLU A 6 -10.26 6.50 7.89
C GLU A 6 -9.00 7.01 7.18
N ARG A 7 -8.30 7.94 7.80
CA ARG A 7 -7.04 8.50 7.29
C ARG A 7 -5.86 7.91 8.05
N PRO A 8 -4.73 7.64 7.37
CA PRO A 8 -3.51 7.26 8.06
C PRO A 8 -3.12 8.32 9.09
N ASN A 9 -2.67 7.89 10.25
CA ASN A 9 -2.08 8.80 11.22
C ASN A 9 -0.70 9.24 10.71
N PRO A 10 -0.44 10.55 10.48
CA PRO A 10 0.84 11.03 9.95
C PRO A 10 2.02 10.84 10.91
N ASP A 11 1.73 10.62 12.19
CA ASP A 11 2.75 10.42 13.24
C ASP A 11 3.15 8.93 13.41
N ASN A 12 2.63 8.06 12.56
CA ASN A 12 2.95 6.64 12.57
C ASN A 12 4.31 6.34 11.94
N ASP A 13 4.77 5.11 12.16
CA ASP A 13 6.05 4.60 11.66
C ASP A 13 6.16 4.69 10.12
N LEU A 14 7.38 4.80 9.63
CA LEU A 14 7.67 4.97 8.20
C LEU A 14 7.00 6.22 7.58
N GLY A 15 6.85 7.29 8.36
CA GLY A 15 6.21 8.52 7.87
C GLY A 15 4.70 8.37 7.60
N GLY A 16 4.00 7.59 8.43
CA GLY A 16 2.58 7.29 8.27
C GLY A 16 2.29 6.12 7.32
N LEU A 17 3.31 5.39 6.88
CA LEU A 17 3.16 4.27 5.94
C LEU A 17 2.91 2.92 6.61
N CYS A 18 3.16 2.81 7.92
CA CYS A 18 2.97 1.58 8.70
C CYS A 18 2.49 1.90 10.11
N GLU A 19 1.57 1.09 10.63
CA GLU A 19 1.09 1.16 12.01
C GLU A 19 0.87 -0.26 12.53
N CYS A 20 1.31 -0.55 13.78
CA CYS A 20 1.07 -1.84 14.43
C CYS A 20 0.69 -1.62 15.89
N PHE A 21 -0.45 -2.18 16.30
CA PHE A 21 -0.93 -2.10 17.69
C PHE A 21 -1.84 -3.28 18.05
N VAL A 22 -2.12 -3.45 19.34
CA VAL A 22 -3.11 -4.42 19.82
C VAL A 22 -4.39 -3.67 20.19
N SER A 23 -5.48 -4.03 19.55
CA SER A 23 -6.83 -3.60 19.90
C SER A 23 -7.43 -4.56 20.92
N ARG A 24 -8.10 -4.03 21.93
CA ARG A 24 -8.78 -4.79 23.00
C ARG A 24 -10.22 -4.37 23.13
N ALA A 25 -11.08 -5.32 23.45
CA ALA A 25 -12.50 -5.09 23.72
C ALA A 25 -12.99 -6.01 24.83
N ASP A 26 -13.71 -5.43 25.80
CA ASP A 26 -14.40 -6.19 26.83
C ASP A 26 -15.83 -6.44 26.40
N GLY A 27 -16.19 -7.72 26.31
CA GLY A 27 -17.52 -8.14 25.88
C GLY A 27 -17.80 -7.99 24.39
N ALA A 28 -19.02 -8.33 24.05
CA ALA A 28 -19.52 -8.30 22.66
C ALA A 28 -19.89 -6.87 22.24
N GLN A 29 -19.10 -6.23 21.43
CA GLN A 29 -19.31 -4.83 20.99
C GLN A 29 -18.75 -4.57 19.59
N THR A 30 -19.19 -3.49 18.96
CA THR A 30 -18.54 -2.99 17.74
C THR A 30 -17.19 -2.37 18.11
N VAL A 31 -16.11 -2.94 17.60
CA VAL A 31 -14.74 -2.49 17.85
C VAL A 31 -14.33 -1.45 16.81
N ALA A 32 -14.64 -1.70 15.54
CA ALA A 32 -14.49 -0.74 14.46
C ALA A 32 -15.81 -0.62 13.71
N ALA A 33 -16.36 0.59 13.60
CA ALA A 33 -17.56 0.87 12.82
C ALA A 33 -17.26 0.70 11.31
N MET A 34 -18.32 0.65 10.48
CA MET A 34 -18.16 0.51 9.03
C MET A 34 -17.35 1.66 8.44
N HIS A 35 -16.20 1.35 7.85
CA HIS A 35 -15.28 2.34 7.29
C HIS A 35 -14.53 1.80 6.07
N VAL A 36 -13.79 2.69 5.40
CA VAL A 36 -12.85 2.40 4.32
C VAL A 36 -11.55 3.14 4.55
N HIS A 37 -10.46 2.59 4.04
CA HIS A 37 -9.14 3.22 4.08
C HIS A 37 -8.31 2.87 2.84
N ARG A 38 -7.15 3.53 2.66
CA ARG A 38 -6.26 3.34 1.50
C ARG A 38 -5.10 2.37 1.73
N TYR A 39 -4.94 1.87 2.94
CA TYR A 39 -3.89 0.92 3.32
C TYR A 39 -4.42 -0.51 3.34
N PHE A 40 -3.51 -1.48 3.34
CA PHE A 40 -3.82 -2.84 3.78
C PHE A 40 -4.00 -2.86 5.29
N GLU A 41 -5.00 -3.56 5.77
CA GLU A 41 -5.19 -3.82 7.19
C GLU A 41 -5.21 -5.32 7.45
N LEU A 42 -4.24 -5.78 8.23
CA LEU A 42 -4.18 -7.15 8.71
C LEU A 42 -4.67 -7.20 10.15
N LEU A 43 -5.69 -8.01 10.37
CA LEU A 43 -6.20 -8.36 11.69
C LEU A 43 -5.73 -9.77 12.03
N TYR A 44 -5.02 -9.95 13.15
CA TYR A 44 -4.64 -11.25 13.67
C TYR A 44 -5.26 -11.45 15.06
N CYS A 45 -6.18 -12.38 15.18
CA CYS A 45 -6.91 -12.63 16.42
C CYS A 45 -5.98 -13.27 17.47
N LEU A 46 -5.73 -12.57 18.57
CA LEU A 46 -4.92 -13.06 19.70
C LEU A 46 -5.78 -13.84 20.70
N SER A 47 -6.96 -13.32 21.03
CA SER A 47 -7.90 -13.95 21.94
C SER A 47 -9.34 -13.59 21.61
N GLY A 48 -10.27 -14.50 21.91
CA GLY A 48 -11.70 -14.32 21.66
C GLY A 48 -12.09 -14.63 20.21
N ARG A 49 -13.29 -14.17 19.86
CA ARG A 49 -13.86 -14.31 18.51
C ARG A 49 -14.38 -12.99 17.99
N TYR A 50 -14.22 -12.78 16.70
CA TYR A 50 -14.68 -11.57 16.03
C TYR A 50 -15.55 -11.89 14.82
N GLU A 51 -16.51 -11.03 14.56
CA GLU A 51 -17.23 -10.93 13.30
C GLU A 51 -16.61 -9.82 12.47
N LEU A 52 -16.10 -10.18 11.30
CA LEU A 52 -15.61 -9.23 10.30
C LEU A 52 -16.63 -9.17 9.16
N ARG A 53 -17.19 -8.00 8.91
CA ARG A 53 -18.05 -7.73 7.75
C ARG A 53 -17.25 -7.04 6.67
N ALA A 54 -17.07 -7.70 5.53
CA ALA A 54 -16.40 -7.17 4.34
C ALA A 54 -16.99 -7.83 3.08
N GLU A 55 -16.83 -7.24 1.92
CA GLU A 55 -17.34 -7.78 0.63
C GLU A 55 -18.84 -8.12 0.65
N ARG A 56 -19.65 -7.43 1.44
CA ARG A 56 -21.06 -7.77 1.72
C ARG A 56 -21.25 -9.17 2.36
N ARG A 57 -20.19 -9.73 2.92
CA ARG A 57 -20.13 -11.03 3.58
C ARG A 57 -19.77 -10.85 5.05
N VAL A 58 -20.01 -11.89 5.80
CA VAL A 58 -19.67 -11.98 7.21
C VAL A 58 -18.70 -13.13 7.38
N PHE A 59 -17.57 -12.85 8.00
CA PHE A 59 -16.51 -13.81 8.29
C PHE A 59 -16.37 -13.95 9.81
N ALA A 60 -16.13 -15.16 10.28
CA ALA A 60 -15.69 -15.42 11.64
C ALA A 60 -14.15 -15.36 11.68
N LEU A 61 -13.62 -14.67 12.67
CA LEU A 61 -12.19 -14.60 12.96
C LEU A 61 -11.97 -15.08 14.38
N ASP A 62 -11.54 -16.34 14.51
CA ASP A 62 -11.25 -16.99 15.77
C ASP A 62 -9.79 -16.79 16.17
N SER A 63 -9.48 -17.07 17.46
CA SER A 63 -8.12 -16.98 17.98
C SER A 63 -7.11 -17.77 17.13
N GLY A 64 -6.01 -17.14 16.75
CA GLY A 64 -4.98 -17.66 15.84
C GLY A 64 -5.31 -17.48 14.36
N GLY A 65 -6.49 -17.00 13.99
CA GLY A 65 -6.88 -16.67 12.62
C GLY A 65 -6.42 -15.27 12.22
N ALA A 66 -6.34 -15.03 10.90
CA ALA A 66 -5.98 -13.73 10.33
C ALA A 66 -6.91 -13.33 9.18
N ALA A 67 -7.10 -12.03 9.03
CA ALA A 67 -7.80 -11.44 7.89
C ALA A 67 -6.96 -10.29 7.32
N LEU A 68 -6.72 -10.29 6.01
CA LEU A 68 -6.14 -9.16 5.29
C LEU A 68 -7.22 -8.44 4.49
N ILE A 69 -7.47 -7.20 4.83
CA ILE A 69 -8.43 -6.31 4.18
C ILE A 69 -7.67 -5.44 3.20
N HIS A 70 -8.12 -5.44 1.96
CA HIS A 70 -7.51 -4.67 0.88
C HIS A 70 -7.90 -3.19 0.94
N PRO A 71 -7.09 -2.30 0.34
CA PRO A 71 -7.42 -0.89 0.23
C PRO A 71 -8.80 -0.67 -0.38
N MET A 72 -9.55 0.30 0.18
CA MET A 72 -10.89 0.71 -0.26
C MET A 72 -11.99 -0.34 -0.09
N GLU A 73 -11.76 -1.44 0.65
CA GLU A 73 -12.83 -2.37 0.99
C GLU A 73 -13.61 -1.90 2.22
N PRO A 74 -14.92 -1.65 2.11
CA PRO A 74 -15.75 -1.30 3.25
C PRO A 74 -15.83 -2.47 4.24
N HIS A 75 -15.48 -2.23 5.48
CA HIS A 75 -15.51 -3.28 6.51
C HIS A 75 -15.83 -2.75 7.91
N GLN A 76 -16.19 -3.69 8.77
CA GLN A 76 -16.55 -3.48 10.17
C GLN A 76 -16.09 -4.67 10.99
N THR A 77 -15.60 -4.43 12.21
CA THR A 77 -15.20 -5.49 13.14
C THR A 77 -16.00 -5.41 14.43
N ARG A 78 -16.49 -6.55 14.91
CA ARG A 78 -17.25 -6.70 16.15
C ARG A 78 -16.68 -7.85 16.97
N SER A 79 -16.45 -7.65 18.29
CA SER A 79 -16.17 -8.75 19.23
C SER A 79 -17.45 -9.51 19.55
N LEU A 80 -17.36 -10.82 19.75
CA LEU A 80 -18.51 -11.70 19.98
C LEU A 80 -18.54 -12.30 21.38
N ASP A 81 -17.39 -12.53 21.99
CA ASP A 81 -17.29 -13.16 23.31
C ASP A 81 -17.50 -12.17 24.45
N ALA A 82 -18.05 -12.66 25.56
CA ALA A 82 -18.39 -11.83 26.73
C ALA A 82 -17.16 -11.38 27.55
N GLY A 83 -16.00 -12.03 27.39
CA GLY A 83 -14.76 -11.71 28.09
C GLY A 83 -13.85 -10.78 27.31
N GLU A 84 -12.56 -10.76 27.71
CA GLU A 84 -11.54 -9.99 27.02
C GLU A 84 -11.26 -10.57 25.62
N ASN A 85 -11.40 -9.72 24.64
CA ASN A 85 -11.11 -10.02 23.24
C ASN A 85 -9.95 -9.13 22.81
N SER A 86 -8.99 -9.69 22.05
CA SER A 86 -7.88 -8.90 21.51
C SER A 86 -7.44 -9.38 20.14
N TYR A 87 -7.04 -8.43 19.30
CA TYR A 87 -6.40 -8.72 18.01
C TYR A 87 -5.29 -7.71 17.72
N LEU A 88 -4.25 -8.20 17.07
CA LEU A 88 -3.19 -7.35 16.55
C LEU A 88 -3.66 -6.76 15.22
N VAL A 89 -3.45 -5.46 15.08
CA VAL A 89 -3.71 -4.70 13.85
C VAL A 89 -2.37 -4.32 13.25
N LEU A 90 -2.17 -4.63 11.97
CA LEU A 90 -1.06 -4.13 11.17
C LEU A 90 -1.64 -3.40 9.96
N LYS A 91 -1.44 -2.09 9.91
CA LYS A 91 -1.82 -1.24 8.77
C LYS A 91 -0.56 -0.86 8.00
N PHE A 92 -0.58 -0.96 6.68
CA PHE A 92 0.54 -0.53 5.85
C PHE A 92 0.09 -0.06 4.47
N MET A 93 0.69 1.01 4.01
CA MET A 93 0.44 1.53 2.67
C MET A 93 1.16 0.67 1.64
N PRO A 94 0.53 0.31 0.51
CA PRO A 94 1.21 -0.41 -0.57
C PRO A 94 2.51 0.28 -1.01
N GLU A 95 2.52 1.60 -1.02
CA GLU A 95 3.64 2.44 -1.42
C GLU A 95 4.86 2.30 -0.49
N SER A 96 4.67 1.87 0.76
CA SER A 96 5.78 1.59 1.69
C SER A 96 6.70 0.46 1.23
N LEU A 97 6.18 -0.38 0.33
CA LEU A 97 6.87 -1.54 -0.21
C LEU A 97 7.50 -1.28 -1.59
N TYR A 98 7.15 -0.16 -2.22
CA TYR A 98 7.65 0.17 -3.54
C TYR A 98 9.10 0.62 -3.49
N SER A 99 9.89 0.14 -4.45
CA SER A 99 11.24 0.59 -4.69
C SER A 99 11.26 1.60 -5.84
N ALA A 100 11.75 2.81 -5.58
CA ALA A 100 11.87 3.82 -6.63
C ALA A 100 12.81 3.38 -7.78
N SER A 101 13.73 2.44 -7.50
CA SER A 101 14.78 2.04 -8.43
C SER A 101 14.45 0.81 -9.26
N HIS A 102 13.55 -0.05 -8.80
CA HIS A 102 13.25 -1.34 -9.45
C HIS A 102 11.78 -1.71 -9.29
N PRO A 103 10.87 -1.09 -10.06
CA PRO A 103 9.42 -1.34 -9.95
C PRO A 103 8.98 -2.73 -10.46
N HIS A 104 9.89 -3.56 -10.99
CA HIS A 104 9.55 -4.87 -11.57
C HIS A 104 8.88 -5.84 -10.61
N TYR A 105 9.25 -5.84 -9.33
CA TYR A 105 8.69 -6.78 -8.36
C TYR A 105 7.28 -6.37 -7.93
N GLU A 106 7.08 -5.08 -7.72
CA GLU A 106 5.78 -4.51 -7.37
C GLU A 106 4.77 -4.77 -8.48
N LEU A 107 5.17 -4.53 -9.73
CA LEU A 107 4.35 -4.72 -10.91
C LEU A 107 4.04 -6.20 -11.15
N LYS A 108 5.02 -7.07 -10.91
CA LYS A 108 4.86 -8.51 -11.14
C LYS A 108 4.03 -9.21 -10.08
N TYR A 109 4.10 -8.77 -8.82
CA TYR A 109 3.54 -9.52 -7.69
C TYR A 109 2.49 -8.73 -6.91
N ILE A 110 2.74 -7.45 -6.56
CA ILE A 110 1.86 -6.67 -5.70
C ILE A 110 0.63 -6.19 -6.46
N LEU A 111 0.80 -5.57 -7.62
CA LEU A 111 -0.33 -5.07 -8.39
C LEU A 111 -1.29 -6.19 -8.84
N PRO A 112 -0.83 -7.34 -9.37
CA PRO A 112 -1.74 -8.43 -9.67
C PRO A 112 -2.50 -8.93 -8.45
N TYR A 113 -1.85 -9.05 -7.31
CA TYR A 113 -2.51 -9.42 -6.07
C TYR A 113 -3.59 -8.43 -5.66
N MET A 114 -3.30 -7.13 -5.72
CA MET A 114 -4.26 -6.07 -5.39
C MET A 114 -5.48 -6.04 -6.33
N HIS A 115 -5.31 -6.36 -7.61
CA HIS A 115 -6.33 -6.12 -8.62
C HIS A 115 -7.01 -7.36 -9.16
N PHE A 116 -6.30 -8.50 -9.20
CA PHE A 116 -6.84 -9.76 -9.71
C PHE A 116 -7.20 -10.76 -8.61
N GLY A 117 -6.95 -10.44 -7.36
CA GLY A 117 -7.27 -11.30 -6.23
C GLY A 117 -8.75 -11.69 -6.11
N GLY A 118 -9.63 -11.08 -6.90
CA GLY A 118 -11.08 -11.36 -6.94
C GLY A 118 -11.79 -11.13 -5.60
N ARG A 119 -11.05 -11.22 -4.52
CA ARG A 119 -11.48 -10.96 -3.15
C ARG A 119 -10.75 -9.72 -2.64
N ARG A 120 -11.46 -8.91 -1.88
CA ARG A 120 -10.90 -7.73 -1.22
C ARG A 120 -10.70 -7.92 0.27
N CYS A 121 -10.99 -9.14 0.75
CA CYS A 121 -10.75 -9.57 2.11
C CYS A 121 -10.36 -11.06 2.11
N ASP A 122 -9.12 -11.33 2.48
CA ASP A 122 -8.58 -12.68 2.58
C ASP A 122 -8.62 -13.14 4.05
N VAL A 123 -9.42 -14.15 4.36
CA VAL A 123 -9.57 -14.68 5.72
C VAL A 123 -8.99 -16.09 5.80
N TYR A 124 -8.13 -16.31 6.78
CA TYR A 124 -7.44 -17.57 7.02
C TYR A 124 -7.72 -18.05 8.46
N PRO A 125 -8.28 -19.26 8.63
CA PRO A 125 -8.48 -19.83 9.96
C PRO A 125 -7.15 -20.20 10.61
N ALA A 126 -7.13 -20.34 11.93
CA ALA A 126 -5.93 -20.68 12.71
C ALA A 126 -5.21 -21.94 12.18
N ALA A 127 -5.96 -22.96 11.79
CA ALA A 127 -5.40 -24.19 11.24
C ALA A 127 -4.59 -24.00 9.94
N ALA A 128 -4.91 -22.99 9.13
CA ALA A 128 -4.16 -22.65 7.93
C ALA A 128 -2.88 -21.86 8.23
N LEU A 129 -2.76 -21.34 9.45
CA LEU A 129 -1.67 -20.46 9.88
C LEU A 129 -0.68 -21.15 10.83
N SER A 130 -1.00 -22.31 11.40
CA SER A 130 -0.22 -22.99 12.47
C SER A 130 1.26 -23.16 12.11
N ASP A 131 1.56 -23.56 10.87
CA ASP A 131 2.91 -23.81 10.39
C ASP A 131 3.43 -22.74 9.42
N SER A 132 2.70 -21.60 9.32
CA SER A 132 2.97 -20.60 8.29
C SER A 132 4.11 -19.63 8.62
N GLY A 133 4.51 -19.54 9.88
CA GLY A 133 5.42 -18.52 10.40
C GLY A 133 4.82 -17.10 10.48
N LEU A 134 3.56 -16.90 10.03
CA LEU A 134 2.93 -15.58 10.01
C LEU A 134 2.78 -14.98 11.41
N SER A 135 2.37 -15.78 12.39
CA SER A 135 2.23 -15.33 13.78
C SER A 135 3.56 -14.83 14.37
N ALA A 136 4.65 -15.54 14.09
CA ALA A 136 6.00 -15.15 14.53
C ALA A 136 6.45 -13.82 13.86
N LEU A 137 6.14 -13.64 12.58
CA LEU A 137 6.41 -12.38 11.87
C LEU A 137 5.64 -11.21 12.48
N LEU A 138 4.36 -11.40 12.78
CA LEU A 138 3.53 -10.35 13.37
C LEU A 138 4.01 -10.00 14.78
N GLN A 139 4.43 -10.99 15.56
CA GLN A 139 5.05 -10.75 16.87
C GLN A 139 6.37 -9.97 16.72
N SER A 140 7.21 -10.31 15.72
CA SER A 140 8.45 -9.58 15.45
C SER A 140 8.19 -8.12 15.08
N ILE A 141 7.17 -7.82 14.27
CA ILE A 141 6.76 -6.44 13.94
C ILE A 141 6.34 -5.68 15.21
N TYR A 142 5.50 -6.30 16.04
CA TYR A 142 5.02 -5.68 17.25
C TYR A 142 6.15 -5.39 18.26
N ASP A 143 7.07 -6.33 18.42
CA ASP A 143 8.21 -6.19 19.34
C ASP A 143 9.23 -5.18 18.82
N GLU A 144 9.52 -5.18 17.53
CA GLU A 144 10.40 -4.21 16.89
C GLU A 144 9.91 -2.78 17.07
N ARG A 145 8.60 -2.58 16.80
CA ARG A 145 7.98 -1.27 17.01
C ARG A 145 8.05 -0.81 18.47
N ARG A 146 7.86 -1.73 19.43
CA ARG A 146 7.92 -1.40 20.87
C ARG A 146 9.32 -1.03 21.33
N ARG A 147 10.35 -1.69 20.80
CA ARG A 147 11.75 -1.41 21.12
C ARG A 147 12.22 -0.14 20.46
N ALA A 148 11.82 0.08 19.21
CA ALA A 148 12.22 1.21 18.38
C ALA A 148 13.75 1.45 18.41
N ASP A 149 14.52 0.35 18.32
CA ASP A 149 15.97 0.39 18.28
C ASP A 149 16.46 1.03 16.97
N TYR A 150 17.72 1.42 16.91
CA TYR A 150 18.31 2.02 15.70
C TYR A 150 18.10 1.13 14.48
N GLY A 151 17.43 1.67 13.46
CA GLY A 151 17.12 0.96 12.21
C GLY A 151 15.81 0.17 12.24
N TYR A 152 14.96 0.34 13.25
CA TYR A 152 13.67 -0.36 13.37
C TYR A 152 12.76 -0.15 12.16
N GLU A 153 12.80 1.01 11.49
CA GLU A 153 12.02 1.27 10.28
C GLU A 153 12.44 0.34 9.13
N MET A 154 13.73 0.04 9.01
CA MET A 154 14.22 -0.94 8.03
C MET A 154 13.72 -2.34 8.34
N ALA A 155 13.75 -2.73 9.62
CA ALA A 155 13.22 -4.01 10.09
C ALA A 155 11.72 -4.13 9.84
N LEU A 156 10.93 -3.11 10.19
CA LEU A 156 9.49 -3.05 9.93
C LEU A 156 9.19 -3.23 8.43
N ARG A 157 9.87 -2.50 7.56
CA ARG A 157 9.71 -2.63 6.10
C ARG A 157 9.99 -4.05 5.62
N ALA A 158 11.05 -4.67 6.12
CA ALA A 158 11.43 -6.04 5.75
C ALA A 158 10.35 -7.06 6.22
N TYR A 159 9.86 -6.94 7.44
CA TYR A 159 8.82 -7.81 7.98
C TYR A 159 7.48 -7.63 7.25
N VAL A 160 7.06 -6.39 7.00
CA VAL A 160 5.83 -6.10 6.24
C VAL A 160 5.90 -6.69 4.84
N SER A 161 7.07 -6.59 4.18
CA SER A 161 7.29 -7.23 2.87
C SER A 161 7.13 -8.76 2.93
N GLN A 162 7.61 -9.40 4.00
CA GLN A 162 7.45 -10.85 4.21
C GLN A 162 5.98 -11.23 4.49
N VAL A 163 5.26 -10.42 5.27
CA VAL A 163 3.82 -10.61 5.52
C VAL A 163 3.05 -10.54 4.19
N LEU A 164 3.26 -9.50 3.39
CA LEU A 164 2.59 -9.39 2.10
C LEU A 164 2.95 -10.53 1.15
N LEU A 165 4.23 -10.92 1.10
CA LEU A 165 4.69 -12.05 0.30
C LEU A 165 3.99 -13.35 0.70
N TRP A 166 3.73 -13.55 1.99
CA TRP A 166 2.97 -14.70 2.47
C TRP A 166 1.56 -14.72 1.88
N PHE A 167 0.84 -13.60 1.92
CA PHE A 167 -0.52 -13.48 1.34
C PHE A 167 -0.51 -13.62 -0.18
N ILE A 168 0.43 -13.02 -0.89
CA ILE A 168 0.61 -13.18 -2.33
C ILE A 168 0.81 -14.67 -2.70
N ARG A 169 1.64 -15.38 -1.94
CA ARG A 169 1.88 -16.82 -2.16
C ARG A 169 0.65 -17.66 -1.85
N ALA A 170 -0.09 -17.35 -0.78
CA ALA A 170 -1.33 -18.02 -0.42
C ALA A 170 -2.38 -17.82 -1.52
N TRP A 171 -2.57 -16.60 -1.99
CA TRP A 171 -3.42 -16.27 -3.12
C TRP A 171 -3.00 -17.01 -4.39
N ASN A 172 -1.73 -17.00 -4.74
CA ASN A 172 -1.24 -17.69 -5.93
C ASN A 172 -1.48 -19.22 -5.89
N ARG A 173 -1.43 -19.84 -4.70
CA ARG A 173 -1.75 -21.27 -4.52
C ARG A 173 -3.25 -21.56 -4.63
N SER A 174 -4.10 -20.62 -4.23
CA SER A 174 -5.57 -20.79 -4.28
C SER A 174 -6.16 -20.54 -5.67
N ARG A 175 -5.36 -20.05 -6.61
CA ARG A 175 -5.82 -19.74 -7.97
C ARG A 175 -5.91 -21.02 -8.79
N ASP A 176 -7.07 -21.21 -9.43
CA ASP A 176 -7.13 -22.11 -10.58
C ASP A 176 -6.24 -21.52 -11.69
N ALA A 177 -5.35 -22.37 -12.25
CA ALA A 177 -4.38 -21.96 -13.25
C ALA A 177 -5.00 -21.34 -14.54
N ALA A 178 -6.32 -21.32 -14.62
CA ALA A 178 -7.08 -20.80 -15.76
C ALA A 178 -7.37 -19.29 -15.73
N GLU A 179 -7.20 -18.59 -14.59
CA GLU A 179 -7.70 -17.21 -14.46
C GLU A 179 -6.69 -16.11 -14.76
N MET A 180 -5.41 -16.40 -14.90
CA MET A 180 -4.45 -15.38 -15.30
C MET A 180 -3.77 -15.76 -16.61
N ASP A 181 -4.20 -15.12 -17.67
CA ASP A 181 -3.50 -15.15 -18.96
C ASP A 181 -2.08 -14.57 -18.77
N GLU A 182 -1.07 -15.44 -18.79
CA GLU A 182 0.35 -15.05 -18.72
C GLU A 182 0.65 -13.94 -19.76
N ARG A 183 -0.06 -13.95 -20.89
CA ARG A 183 0.00 -12.90 -21.90
C ARG A 183 -0.52 -11.56 -21.38
N ALA A 184 -1.51 -11.55 -20.48
CA ALA A 184 -2.00 -10.31 -19.88
C ALA A 184 -0.96 -9.69 -18.94
N LEU A 185 -0.25 -10.51 -18.16
CA LEU A 185 0.87 -10.04 -17.33
C LEU A 185 2.01 -9.47 -18.16
N VAL A 186 2.43 -10.17 -19.22
CA VAL A 186 3.47 -9.69 -20.13
C VAL A 186 3.05 -8.38 -20.80
N ARG A 187 1.78 -8.27 -21.19
CA ARG A 187 1.25 -7.01 -21.77
C ARG A 187 1.22 -5.88 -20.75
N LEU A 188 0.80 -6.17 -19.51
CA LEU A 188 0.81 -5.18 -18.45
C LEU A 188 2.25 -4.72 -18.22
N GLN A 189 3.20 -5.65 -18.05
CA GLN A 189 4.60 -5.31 -17.86
C GLN A 189 5.12 -4.38 -18.97
N ARG A 190 4.86 -4.70 -20.25
CA ARG A 190 5.26 -3.85 -21.38
C ARG A 190 4.62 -2.47 -21.32
N ALA A 191 3.34 -2.38 -20.89
CA ALA A 191 2.67 -1.10 -20.73
C ALA A 191 3.36 -0.24 -19.66
N LEU A 192 3.74 -0.87 -18.56
CA LEU A 192 4.37 -0.19 -17.43
C LEU A 192 5.81 0.22 -17.73
N ASP A 193 6.58 -0.63 -18.41
CA ASP A 193 7.92 -0.30 -18.90
C ASP A 193 7.87 0.92 -19.82
N TYR A 194 6.96 0.93 -20.80
CA TYR A 194 6.76 2.07 -21.68
C TYR A 194 6.38 3.35 -20.93
N ILE A 195 5.50 3.25 -19.95
CA ILE A 195 5.09 4.39 -19.12
C ILE A 195 6.28 4.94 -18.32
N ASP A 196 7.09 4.08 -17.72
CA ASP A 196 8.24 4.50 -16.92
C ASP A 196 9.36 5.14 -17.78
N GLU A 197 9.57 4.65 -18.99
CA GLU A 197 10.50 5.23 -19.96
C GLU A 197 10.08 6.62 -20.47
N HIS A 198 8.75 6.91 -20.49
CA HIS A 198 8.20 8.17 -20.99
C HIS A 198 7.48 8.99 -19.91
N LEU A 199 7.85 8.78 -18.64
CA LEU A 199 7.09 9.33 -17.50
C LEU A 199 7.16 10.87 -17.43
N ASP A 200 8.25 11.46 -17.87
CA ASP A 200 8.50 12.91 -17.91
C ASP A 200 7.90 13.60 -19.15
N GLU A 201 7.45 12.85 -20.13
CA GLU A 201 6.85 13.35 -21.36
C GLU A 201 5.32 13.45 -21.30
N PRO A 202 4.67 14.19 -22.22
CA PRO A 202 3.21 14.13 -22.38
C PRO A 202 2.77 12.74 -22.83
N LEU A 203 2.30 11.91 -21.91
CA LEU A 203 1.91 10.53 -22.16
C LEU A 203 0.39 10.42 -22.39
N ARG A 204 -0.02 9.90 -23.55
CA ARG A 204 -1.42 9.65 -23.89
C ARG A 204 -1.70 8.14 -23.93
N ALA A 205 -2.93 7.76 -23.57
CA ALA A 205 -3.34 6.35 -23.64
C ALA A 205 -3.23 5.76 -25.06
N ALA A 206 -3.35 6.59 -26.08
CA ALA A 206 -3.18 6.17 -27.47
C ALA A 206 -1.73 5.76 -27.80
N ASP A 207 -0.75 6.43 -27.20
CA ASP A 207 0.67 6.15 -27.42
C ASP A 207 1.04 4.80 -26.83
N VAL A 208 0.63 4.54 -25.58
CA VAL A 208 0.83 3.25 -24.91
C VAL A 208 0.10 2.12 -25.63
N ALA A 209 -1.16 2.36 -26.04
CA ALA A 209 -1.94 1.38 -26.81
C ALA A 209 -1.24 1.00 -28.11
N SER A 210 -0.73 1.99 -28.84
CA SER A 210 0.00 1.80 -30.10
C SER A 210 1.29 0.98 -29.88
N ALA A 211 2.05 1.30 -28.84
CA ALA A 211 3.27 0.56 -28.49
C ALA A 211 3.01 -0.94 -28.17
N LEU A 212 1.80 -1.25 -27.68
CA LEU A 212 1.38 -2.62 -27.41
C LEU A 212 0.63 -3.29 -28.58
N GLY A 213 0.46 -2.60 -29.71
CA GLY A 213 -0.32 -3.09 -30.83
C GLY A 213 -1.81 -3.26 -30.52
N MET A 214 -2.36 -2.43 -29.63
CA MET A 214 -3.75 -2.51 -29.15
C MET A 214 -4.56 -1.30 -29.63
N GLY A 215 -5.87 -1.50 -29.86
CA GLY A 215 -6.79 -0.39 -30.02
C GLY A 215 -7.00 0.35 -28.70
N LEU A 216 -7.18 1.68 -28.73
CA LEU A 216 -7.29 2.54 -27.53
C LEU A 216 -8.35 2.06 -26.53
N SER A 217 -9.55 1.72 -27.01
CA SER A 217 -10.65 1.25 -26.12
C SER A 217 -10.34 -0.10 -25.47
N THR A 218 -9.70 -1.00 -26.21
CA THR A 218 -9.26 -2.31 -25.71
C THR A 218 -8.16 -2.15 -24.68
N PHE A 219 -7.17 -1.31 -24.97
CA PHE A 219 -6.10 -0.98 -24.01
C PHE A 219 -6.65 -0.34 -22.75
N SER A 220 -7.51 0.66 -22.85
CA SER A 220 -8.06 1.35 -21.68
C SER A 220 -8.82 0.40 -20.73
N ARG A 221 -9.65 -0.49 -21.30
CA ARG A 221 -10.33 -1.53 -20.51
C ARG A 221 -9.35 -2.53 -19.89
N PHE A 222 -8.42 -3.02 -20.70
CA PHE A 222 -7.37 -3.93 -20.26
C PHE A 222 -6.56 -3.30 -19.12
N PHE A 223 -6.03 -2.08 -19.32
CA PHE A 223 -5.19 -1.41 -18.32
C PHE A 223 -5.97 -1.16 -17.03
N THR A 224 -7.21 -0.66 -17.12
CA THR A 224 -8.05 -0.43 -15.93
C THR A 224 -8.35 -1.74 -15.19
N SER A 225 -8.62 -2.82 -15.91
CA SER A 225 -8.83 -4.15 -15.32
C SER A 225 -7.54 -4.70 -14.69
N ALA A 226 -6.40 -4.52 -15.36
CA ALA A 226 -5.12 -5.09 -14.95
C ALA A 226 -4.39 -4.26 -13.88
N ALA A 227 -4.49 -2.93 -13.94
CA ALA A 227 -3.87 -2.01 -13.00
C ALA A 227 -4.84 -1.49 -11.92
N GLY A 228 -6.14 -1.83 -12.00
CA GLY A 228 -7.18 -1.40 -11.07
C GLY A 228 -7.50 0.09 -11.08
N MET A 229 -6.83 0.85 -11.94
CA MET A 229 -7.01 2.29 -12.09
C MET A 229 -6.81 2.73 -13.53
N SER A 230 -7.31 3.91 -13.87
CA SER A 230 -7.09 4.48 -15.20
C SER A 230 -5.61 4.85 -15.42
N LEU A 231 -5.15 4.79 -16.68
CA LEU A 231 -3.78 5.20 -17.03
C LEU A 231 -3.42 6.61 -16.53
N PRO A 232 -4.27 7.65 -16.67
CA PRO A 232 -3.94 8.97 -16.13
C PRO A 232 -3.76 8.99 -14.60
N ALA A 233 -4.52 8.19 -13.87
CA ALA A 233 -4.35 8.05 -12.43
C ALA A 233 -3.02 7.39 -12.09
N TYR A 234 -2.69 6.29 -12.75
CA TYR A 234 -1.43 5.59 -12.59
C TYR A 234 -0.21 6.48 -12.89
N VAL A 235 -0.20 7.14 -14.05
CA VAL A 235 0.89 8.06 -14.44
C VAL A 235 1.06 9.19 -13.42
N ARG A 236 -0.03 9.79 -12.95
CA ARG A 236 0.02 10.82 -11.93
C ARG A 236 0.64 10.29 -10.63
N ASP A 237 0.26 9.12 -10.17
CA ASP A 237 0.76 8.54 -8.93
C ASP A 237 2.25 8.19 -9.06
N ARG A 238 2.70 7.66 -10.23
CA ARG A 238 4.12 7.43 -10.52
C ARG A 238 4.93 8.73 -10.54
N ARG A 239 4.42 9.78 -11.18
CA ARG A 239 5.04 11.10 -11.19
C ARG A 239 5.17 11.70 -9.79
N LEU A 240 4.15 11.55 -8.95
CA LEU A 240 4.18 12.00 -7.55
C LEU A 240 5.23 11.25 -6.73
N SER A 241 5.35 9.94 -6.90
CA SER A 241 6.38 9.13 -6.24
C SER A 241 7.78 9.56 -6.65
N ARG A 242 8.01 9.79 -7.96
CA ARG A 242 9.30 10.32 -8.47
C ARG A 242 9.58 11.73 -7.94
N ALA A 243 8.54 12.59 -7.88
CA ALA A 243 8.68 13.93 -7.30
C ALA A 243 9.06 13.88 -5.82
N ALA A 244 8.46 13.00 -5.03
CA ALA A 244 8.81 12.81 -3.63
C ALA A 244 10.29 12.42 -3.44
N ALA A 245 10.83 11.53 -4.30
CA ALA A 245 12.24 11.15 -4.29
C ALA A 245 13.15 12.33 -4.64
N LEU A 246 12.80 13.13 -5.67
CA LEU A 246 13.60 14.30 -6.10
C LEU A 246 13.56 15.44 -5.08
N LEU A 247 12.52 15.53 -4.25
CA LEU A 247 12.41 16.54 -3.20
C LEU A 247 13.44 16.36 -2.08
N ALA A 248 14.08 15.20 -1.96
CA ALA A 248 15.19 14.99 -1.03
C ALA A 248 16.42 15.84 -1.38
N ASP A 249 16.56 16.24 -2.64
CA ASP A 249 17.58 17.18 -3.10
C ASP A 249 17.12 18.63 -2.84
N GLU A 250 17.75 19.29 -1.89
CA GLU A 250 17.42 20.67 -1.51
C GLU A 250 17.73 21.71 -2.59
N GLU A 251 18.66 21.43 -3.50
CA GLU A 251 19.09 22.37 -4.53
C GLU A 251 18.08 22.48 -5.68
N ARG A 252 17.23 21.47 -5.87
CA ARG A 252 16.19 21.46 -6.91
C ARG A 252 15.03 22.37 -6.54
N SER A 253 14.63 23.27 -7.41
CA SER A 253 13.41 24.04 -7.20
C SER A 253 12.15 23.14 -7.35
N ILE A 254 11.02 23.56 -6.75
CA ILE A 254 9.75 22.84 -6.95
C ILE A 254 9.32 22.86 -8.42
N THR A 255 9.72 23.90 -9.15
CA THR A 255 9.45 24.02 -10.59
C THR A 255 10.27 23.00 -11.38
N ASP A 256 11.55 22.83 -11.07
CA ASP A 256 12.40 21.84 -11.72
C ASP A 256 11.89 20.43 -11.44
N VAL A 257 11.57 20.13 -10.18
CA VAL A 257 10.93 18.84 -9.81
C VAL A 257 9.66 18.58 -10.60
N ALA A 258 8.80 19.60 -10.78
CA ALA A 258 7.58 19.46 -11.57
C ALA A 258 7.90 19.10 -13.04
N LEU A 259 8.81 19.80 -13.66
CA LEU A 259 9.21 19.58 -15.07
C LEU A 259 9.87 18.22 -15.25
N GLU A 260 10.85 17.87 -14.41
CA GLU A 260 11.58 16.60 -14.47
C GLU A 260 10.69 15.37 -14.19
N THR A 261 9.52 15.57 -13.58
CA THR A 261 8.56 14.51 -13.29
C THR A 261 7.34 14.55 -14.23
N GLY A 262 7.37 15.38 -15.27
CA GLY A 262 6.34 15.42 -16.31
C GLY A 262 5.06 16.16 -15.91
N PHE A 263 5.06 16.93 -14.81
CA PHE A 263 3.95 17.83 -14.51
C PHE A 263 4.03 19.09 -15.39
N SER A 264 2.91 19.50 -15.94
CA SER A 264 2.83 20.67 -16.81
C SER A 264 3.15 21.99 -16.07
N THR A 265 2.92 22.04 -14.76
CA THR A 265 3.20 23.21 -13.93
C THR A 265 3.51 22.81 -12.47
N ALA A 266 4.30 23.64 -11.79
CA ALA A 266 4.54 23.50 -10.36
C ALA A 266 3.23 23.59 -9.55
N SER A 267 2.30 24.42 -9.94
CA SER A 267 0.99 24.57 -9.27
C SER A 267 0.19 23.27 -9.32
N TYR A 268 0.19 22.58 -10.45
CA TYR A 268 -0.50 21.31 -10.60
C TYR A 268 0.20 20.19 -9.80
N LEU A 269 1.53 20.14 -9.79
CA LEU A 269 2.28 19.27 -8.89
C LEU A 269 1.88 19.52 -7.43
N ILE A 270 1.90 20.77 -6.95
CA ILE A 270 1.56 21.11 -5.56
C ILE A 270 0.16 20.65 -5.20
N LEU A 271 -0.82 20.86 -6.08
CA LEU A 271 -2.20 20.43 -5.87
C LEU A 271 -2.30 18.90 -5.74
N CYS A 272 -1.71 18.16 -6.68
CA CYS A 272 -1.74 16.70 -6.68
C CYS A 272 -0.96 16.12 -5.49
N PHE A 273 0.20 16.69 -5.19
CA PHE A 273 1.05 16.28 -4.09
C PHE A 273 0.35 16.45 -2.74
N ARG A 274 -0.30 17.61 -2.53
CA ARG A 274 -1.07 17.85 -1.30
C ARG A 274 -2.26 16.88 -1.16
N ARG A 275 -2.91 16.51 -2.25
CA ARG A 275 -4.00 15.52 -2.23
C ARG A 275 -3.49 14.12 -1.86
N GLN A 276 -2.31 13.74 -2.34
CA GLN A 276 -1.73 12.42 -2.14
C GLN A 276 -1.08 12.27 -0.75
N TYR A 277 -0.25 13.24 -0.36
CA TYR A 277 0.59 13.17 0.84
C TYR A 277 0.07 14.01 2.01
N GLY A 278 -1.07 14.69 1.87
CA GLY A 278 -1.65 15.54 2.91
C GLY A 278 -0.91 16.87 3.15
N MET A 279 0.26 17.07 2.51
CA MET A 279 1.11 18.25 2.70
C MET A 279 1.69 18.75 1.38
N THR A 280 2.22 19.99 1.39
CA THR A 280 2.87 20.57 0.19
C THR A 280 4.25 19.96 -0.03
N PRO A 281 4.79 19.96 -1.29
CA PRO A 281 6.16 19.53 -1.57
C PRO A 281 7.22 20.23 -0.71
N ARG A 282 7.04 21.53 -0.43
CA ARG A 282 7.95 22.30 0.42
C ARG A 282 7.92 21.82 1.88
N ALA A 283 6.73 21.50 2.41
CA ALA A 283 6.60 20.93 3.76
C ALA A 283 7.20 19.53 3.83
N PHE A 284 6.96 18.72 2.80
CA PHE A 284 7.54 17.38 2.67
C PHE A 284 9.08 17.43 2.66
N ARG A 285 9.69 18.29 1.82
CA ARG A 285 11.14 18.49 1.80
C ARG A 285 11.70 18.83 3.18
N ARG A 286 11.07 19.76 3.89
CA ARG A 286 11.54 20.18 5.23
C ARG A 286 11.53 19.04 6.26
N LEU A 287 10.64 18.06 6.10
CA LEU A 287 10.53 16.92 7.01
C LEU A 287 11.52 15.80 6.66
N TYR A 288 11.80 15.60 5.37
CA TYR A 288 12.50 14.41 4.89
C TYR A 288 13.86 14.70 4.24
N ALA A 289 14.25 15.98 4.03
CA ALA A 289 15.60 16.30 3.61
C ALA A 289 16.60 15.98 4.73
N PRO A 290 17.74 15.37 4.41
CA PRO A 290 18.78 15.13 5.42
C PRO A 290 19.24 16.47 6.00
N PRO A 291 19.55 16.55 7.32
CA PRO A 291 20.04 17.78 7.93
C PRO A 291 21.32 18.23 7.20
N LYS A 292 21.41 19.53 6.85
CA LYS A 292 22.61 20.09 6.24
C LYS A 292 23.83 19.78 7.11
N PRO A 293 24.92 19.28 6.53
CA PRO A 293 26.17 19.17 7.26
C PRO A 293 26.53 20.56 7.82
N ALA A 294 26.80 20.62 9.13
CA ALA A 294 27.20 21.86 9.78
C ALA A 294 28.35 22.50 8.97
N ARG A 295 28.17 23.75 8.50
CA ARG A 295 29.25 24.48 7.89
C ARG A 295 30.39 24.55 8.91
N THR A 296 31.48 23.86 8.64
CA THR A 296 32.71 24.03 9.37
C THR A 296 33.11 25.50 9.19
N VAL A 297 32.88 26.29 10.23
CA VAL A 297 33.41 27.65 10.30
C VAL A 297 34.92 27.47 10.32
N GLY A 298 35.55 27.75 9.18
CA GLY A 298 37.01 27.77 9.09
C GLY A 298 37.55 28.82 10.05
N SER A 299 38.23 28.36 11.07
CA SER A 299 39.10 29.19 11.89
C SER A 299 40.22 29.81 11.00
N GLN A 300 40.17 31.12 10.83
CA GLN A 300 41.35 31.91 10.45
C GLN A 300 42.21 32.11 11.66
#